data_42683251db5ffabc7d7ccf4865286479
#
_entry.id   42683251db5ffabc7d7ccf4865286479
#
_cell.length_a   1.000
_cell.length_b   1.000
_cell.length_c   1.000
_cell.angle_alpha   90.00
_cell.angle_beta   90.00
_cell.angle_gamma   90.00
#
_symmetry.space_group_name_H-M   'P 1'
#
loop_
_entity.id
_entity.type
_entity.pdbx_description
1 polymer ?
#
loop_
_entity_poly.entity_id
_entity_poly.type
_entity_poly.pdbx_seq_one_letter_code
_entity_poly.pdbx_strand_id
1 'polypeptide(L)'
;MTTEDALIKLADSTGAAIAQVLEIVSSATIERSPVMIIPSGQSPLSTIPVPAVAADVSYINGATGGNVFVMTRLGVRRLAAAMMGMDAMEITDSEELSELDLSAAAEAMNQMMAAAAGATSAVLGEEVDITPPETRFFATPNEAADAYELTPHVTTVGFTLLGEPCRLVQLVPNAFVVRMKEAFDELDAQAAADNRNRAEIGERISSDSVRAVPVRVWAELGRTQMPVGRAVGLATGAVVELDKAPDDPVDLFVNGRLFGTGRLLLVDDEWAVRIESVLPGAGAHDSSDGTPEGGTS
;
A
#
# COMPACT_ATOMS: atom_id res chain seq x y z
N MET A 1 20.32 11.87 7.66
CA MET A 1 19.97 10.44 7.84
C MET A 1 21.19 9.54 7.60
N THR A 2 21.37 8.42 8.35
CA THR A 2 22.48 7.49 8.12
C THR A 2 22.22 6.60 6.89
N THR A 3 23.27 5.98 6.35
CA THR A 3 23.13 5.00 5.24
C THR A 3 22.26 3.81 5.67
N GLU A 4 22.46 3.34 6.88
CA GLU A 4 21.72 2.23 7.46
C GLU A 4 20.22 2.55 7.58
N ASP A 5 19.88 3.73 8.10
CA ASP A 5 18.48 4.18 8.19
C ASP A 5 17.80 4.24 6.82
N ALA A 6 18.52 4.73 5.79
CA ALA A 6 17.99 4.79 4.43
C ALA A 6 17.71 3.40 3.85
N LEU A 7 18.65 2.47 4.03
CA LEU A 7 18.50 1.08 3.60
C LEU A 7 17.34 0.37 4.31
N ILE A 8 17.19 0.57 5.62
CA ILE A 8 16.10 -0.02 6.41
C ILE A 8 14.75 0.55 5.93
N LYS A 9 14.64 1.86 5.74
CA LYS A 9 13.39 2.50 5.26
C LYS A 9 12.99 1.97 3.88
N LEU A 10 13.93 1.86 2.94
CA LEU A 10 13.64 1.30 1.62
C LEU A 10 13.17 -0.14 1.72
N ALA A 11 13.92 -0.99 2.42
CA ALA A 11 13.61 -2.41 2.56
C ALA A 11 12.29 -2.64 3.31
N ASP A 12 11.95 -1.80 4.28
CA ASP A 12 10.68 -1.87 4.99
C ASP A 12 9.50 -1.49 4.08
N SER A 13 9.64 -0.41 3.29
CA SER A 13 8.62 0.03 2.34
C SER A 13 8.38 -1.00 1.24
N THR A 14 9.44 -1.51 0.62
CA THR A 14 9.34 -2.53 -0.44
C THR A 14 8.85 -3.87 0.10
N GLY A 15 9.29 -4.26 1.30
CA GLY A 15 8.81 -5.46 1.99
C GLY A 15 7.33 -5.38 2.34
N ALA A 16 6.83 -4.21 2.75
CA ALA A 16 5.41 -4.01 3.00
C ALA A 16 4.58 -4.14 1.70
N ALA A 17 5.05 -3.55 0.61
CA ALA A 17 4.38 -3.65 -0.69
C ALA A 17 4.31 -5.10 -1.20
N ILE A 18 5.40 -5.87 -1.07
CA ILE A 18 5.42 -7.29 -1.43
C ILE A 18 4.47 -8.10 -0.54
N ALA A 19 4.45 -7.86 0.78
CA ALA A 19 3.54 -8.56 1.69
C ALA A 19 2.07 -8.38 1.27
N GLN A 20 1.66 -7.17 0.90
CA GLN A 20 0.31 -6.89 0.40
C GLN A 20 -0.02 -7.70 -0.86
N VAL A 21 0.90 -7.78 -1.81
CA VAL A 21 0.69 -8.61 -3.02
C VAL A 21 0.56 -10.08 -2.65
N LEU A 22 1.46 -10.60 -1.80
CA LEU A 22 1.41 -11.99 -1.33
C LEU A 22 0.09 -12.31 -0.62
N GLU A 23 -0.44 -11.43 0.22
CA GLU A 23 -1.75 -11.60 0.86
C GLU A 23 -2.89 -11.69 -0.16
N ILE A 24 -2.84 -10.86 -1.20
CA ILE A 24 -3.86 -10.88 -2.26
C ILE A 24 -3.81 -12.18 -3.08
N VAL A 25 -2.63 -12.56 -3.55
CA VAL A 25 -2.48 -13.70 -4.46
C VAL A 25 -2.62 -15.06 -3.76
N SER A 26 -2.28 -15.13 -2.46
CA SER A 26 -2.40 -16.36 -1.67
C SER A 26 -3.68 -16.46 -0.84
N SER A 27 -4.41 -15.35 -0.68
CA SER A 27 -5.54 -15.23 0.25
C SER A 27 -5.20 -15.63 1.69
N ALA A 28 -3.93 -15.47 2.09
CA ALA A 28 -3.41 -15.85 3.40
C ALA A 28 -2.72 -14.67 4.07
N THR A 29 -2.68 -14.66 5.41
CA THR A 29 -1.93 -13.67 6.17
C THR A 29 -0.43 -13.94 6.03
N ILE A 30 0.34 -12.88 5.81
CA ILE A 30 1.80 -12.95 5.63
C ILE A 30 2.50 -12.43 6.89
N GLU A 31 3.31 -13.30 7.49
CA GLU A 31 4.22 -12.89 8.55
C GLU A 31 5.51 -12.35 7.93
N ARG A 32 5.92 -11.15 8.34
CA ARG A 32 7.13 -10.48 7.85
C ARG A 32 8.17 -10.36 8.97
N SER A 33 9.42 -10.74 8.68
CA SER A 33 10.54 -10.51 9.60
C SER A 33 11.03 -9.06 9.56
N PRO A 34 11.72 -8.58 10.61
CA PRO A 34 12.46 -7.33 10.54
C PRO A 34 13.47 -7.31 9.39
N VAL A 35 13.74 -6.11 8.87
CA VAL A 35 14.78 -5.88 7.88
C VAL A 35 16.14 -6.23 8.49
N MET A 36 16.97 -6.95 7.73
CA MET A 36 18.36 -7.23 8.09
C MET A 36 19.30 -6.68 7.02
N ILE A 37 20.41 -6.08 7.46
CA ILE A 37 21.50 -5.68 6.59
C ILE A 37 22.53 -6.79 6.60
N ILE A 38 22.89 -7.29 5.44
CA ILE A 38 23.90 -8.34 5.28
C ILE A 38 25.29 -7.69 5.26
N PRO A 39 26.23 -8.17 6.07
CA PRO A 39 27.60 -7.66 6.07
C PRO A 39 28.25 -7.80 4.69
N SER A 40 29.06 -6.80 4.30
CA SER A 40 29.81 -6.82 3.04
C SER A 40 30.66 -8.08 2.91
N GLY A 41 30.64 -8.70 1.74
CA GLY A 41 31.39 -9.93 1.44
C GLY A 41 30.65 -11.23 1.81
N GLN A 42 29.45 -11.17 2.37
CA GLN A 42 28.60 -12.35 2.59
C GLN A 42 27.55 -12.45 1.49
N SER A 43 27.35 -13.67 0.96
CA SER A 43 26.25 -13.91 0.03
C SER A 43 24.92 -13.87 0.77
N PRO A 44 23.95 -13.07 0.29
CA PRO A 44 22.62 -12.98 0.92
C PRO A 44 21.81 -14.26 0.76
N LEU A 45 22.22 -15.13 -0.15
CA LEU A 45 21.51 -16.38 -0.46
C LEU A 45 22.14 -17.63 0.21
N SER A 46 23.25 -17.47 0.91
CA SER A 46 23.95 -18.60 1.55
C SER A 46 23.13 -19.39 2.59
N THR A 47 22.07 -18.78 3.14
CA THR A 47 21.22 -19.38 4.18
C THR A 47 19.81 -19.72 3.69
N ILE A 48 19.59 -19.71 2.38
CA ILE A 48 18.26 -20.01 1.81
C ILE A 48 18.07 -21.53 1.77
N PRO A 49 16.91 -22.02 2.22
CA PRO A 49 16.56 -23.42 2.03
C PRO A 49 16.49 -23.77 0.54
N VAL A 50 17.12 -24.85 0.14
CA VAL A 50 17.07 -25.37 -1.24
C VAL A 50 16.40 -26.73 -1.26
N PRO A 51 15.76 -27.15 -2.36
CA PRO A 51 15.68 -26.46 -3.66
C PRO A 51 14.81 -25.19 -3.62
N ALA A 52 15.24 -24.16 -4.34
CA ALA A 52 14.61 -22.87 -4.36
C ALA A 52 14.46 -22.30 -5.77
N VAL A 53 13.49 -21.42 -5.93
CA VAL A 53 13.28 -20.60 -7.13
C VAL A 53 13.49 -19.15 -6.75
N ALA A 54 14.31 -18.44 -7.51
CA ALA A 54 14.49 -17.00 -7.40
C ALA A 54 13.93 -16.31 -8.63
N ALA A 55 13.34 -15.14 -8.44
CA ALA A 55 13.07 -14.19 -9.50
C ALA A 55 13.83 -12.91 -9.21
N ASP A 56 14.57 -12.42 -10.18
CA ASP A 56 15.34 -11.18 -10.06
C ASP A 56 14.93 -10.14 -11.08
N VAL A 57 15.00 -8.90 -10.68
CA VAL A 57 14.81 -7.72 -11.51
C VAL A 57 15.92 -6.73 -11.28
N SER A 58 16.31 -6.03 -12.34
CA SER A 58 17.22 -4.88 -12.25
C SER A 58 16.44 -3.58 -12.48
N TYR A 59 16.84 -2.53 -11.81
CA TYR A 59 16.33 -1.18 -12.07
C TYR A 59 16.98 -0.62 -13.34
N ILE A 60 16.19 -0.06 -14.26
CA ILE A 60 16.66 0.47 -15.55
C ILE A 60 16.55 1.98 -15.65
N ASN A 61 15.58 2.60 -14.95
CA ASN A 61 15.40 4.04 -14.88
C ASN A 61 15.31 4.49 -13.43
N GLY A 62 15.79 5.69 -13.14
CA GLY A 62 15.66 6.31 -11.82
C GLY A 62 16.56 5.72 -10.73
N ALA A 63 16.93 4.46 -10.79
CA ALA A 63 17.76 3.75 -9.80
C ALA A 63 18.73 2.78 -10.45
N THR A 64 19.73 2.32 -9.68
CA THR A 64 20.63 1.22 -10.03
C THR A 64 20.55 0.14 -8.95
N GLY A 65 20.86 -1.12 -9.29
CA GLY A 65 20.71 -2.26 -8.41
C GLY A 65 19.52 -3.13 -8.79
N GLY A 66 19.02 -3.91 -7.87
CA GLY A 66 17.91 -4.81 -8.17
C GLY A 66 17.34 -5.49 -6.93
N ASN A 67 16.26 -6.22 -7.17
CA ASN A 67 15.60 -7.05 -6.18
C ASN A 67 15.62 -8.51 -6.61
N VAL A 68 15.83 -9.39 -5.65
CA VAL A 68 15.73 -10.83 -5.83
C VAL A 68 14.71 -11.36 -4.83
N PHE A 69 13.67 -12.02 -5.30
CA PHE A 69 12.73 -12.72 -4.44
C PHE A 69 12.92 -14.23 -4.54
N VAL A 70 13.08 -14.89 -3.42
CA VAL A 70 13.42 -16.31 -3.37
C VAL A 70 12.40 -17.07 -2.55
N MET A 71 11.96 -18.21 -3.06
CA MET A 71 11.03 -19.14 -2.43
C MET A 71 11.55 -20.57 -2.50
N THR A 72 11.17 -21.39 -1.53
CA THR A 72 11.38 -22.85 -1.63
C THR A 72 10.55 -23.41 -2.78
N ARG A 73 10.96 -24.57 -3.32
CA ARG A 73 10.17 -25.32 -4.31
C ARG A 73 8.74 -25.59 -3.81
N LEU A 74 8.61 -26.00 -2.56
CA LEU A 74 7.30 -26.23 -1.95
C LEU A 74 6.48 -24.94 -1.82
N GLY A 75 7.14 -23.81 -1.49
CA GLY A 75 6.51 -22.49 -1.44
C GLY A 75 5.92 -22.08 -2.79
N VAL A 76 6.65 -22.31 -3.88
CA VAL A 76 6.16 -22.06 -5.26
C VAL A 76 4.92 -22.90 -5.57
N ARG A 77 4.93 -24.19 -5.25
CA ARG A 77 3.79 -25.08 -5.49
C ARG A 77 2.56 -24.71 -4.65
N ARG A 78 2.75 -24.36 -3.38
CA ARG A 78 1.67 -23.88 -2.51
C ARG A 78 1.08 -22.57 -2.98
N LEU A 79 1.92 -21.64 -3.42
CA LEU A 79 1.46 -20.38 -3.99
C LEU A 79 0.63 -20.62 -5.27
N ALA A 80 1.12 -21.45 -6.18
CA ALA A 80 0.41 -21.82 -7.39
C ALA A 80 -0.95 -22.46 -7.07
N ALA A 81 -1.00 -23.40 -6.12
CA ALA A 81 -2.23 -24.03 -5.67
C ALA A 81 -3.23 -23.01 -5.12
N ALA A 82 -2.77 -22.09 -4.27
CA ALA A 82 -3.61 -21.01 -3.71
C ALA A 82 -4.18 -20.11 -4.81
N MET A 83 -3.37 -19.70 -5.78
CA MET A 83 -3.81 -18.91 -6.93
C MET A 83 -4.84 -19.62 -7.81
N MET A 84 -4.79 -20.94 -7.87
CA MET A 84 -5.77 -21.77 -8.56
C MET A 84 -7.01 -22.11 -7.70
N GLY A 85 -7.10 -21.63 -6.48
CA GLY A 85 -8.20 -21.88 -5.54
C GLY A 85 -8.19 -23.30 -4.96
N MET A 86 -7.05 -23.98 -4.97
CA MET A 86 -6.85 -25.31 -4.34
C MET A 86 -6.36 -25.14 -2.91
N ASP A 87 -6.51 -26.20 -2.08
CA ASP A 87 -5.93 -26.20 -0.74
C ASP A 87 -4.40 -26.31 -0.80
N ALA A 88 -3.74 -25.20 -0.57
CA ALA A 88 -2.29 -25.11 -0.60
C ALA A 88 -1.61 -25.97 0.49
N MET A 89 -2.30 -26.23 1.61
CA MET A 89 -1.74 -27.00 2.72
C MET A 89 -1.70 -28.52 2.45
N GLU A 90 -2.49 -29.01 1.50
CA GLU A 90 -2.43 -30.40 1.04
C GLU A 90 -1.24 -30.66 0.11
N ILE A 91 -0.61 -29.62 -0.42
CA ILE A 91 0.54 -29.73 -1.31
C ILE A 91 1.80 -30.17 -0.52
N THR A 92 2.44 -31.22 -0.99
CA THR A 92 3.67 -31.78 -0.42
C THR A 92 4.87 -31.62 -1.37
N ASP A 93 6.09 -31.71 -0.84
CA ASP A 93 7.34 -31.56 -1.62
C ASP A 93 7.74 -32.84 -2.38
N SER A 94 6.80 -33.71 -2.70
CA SER A 94 7.06 -35.02 -3.32
C SER A 94 7.19 -34.99 -4.85
N GLU A 95 6.87 -33.89 -5.50
CA GLU A 95 6.83 -33.75 -6.96
C GLU A 95 7.68 -32.58 -7.44
N GLU A 96 8.14 -32.66 -8.68
CA GLU A 96 8.82 -31.55 -9.35
C GLU A 96 7.83 -30.43 -9.72
N LEU A 97 8.37 -29.24 -10.00
CA LEU A 97 7.57 -28.10 -10.48
C LEU A 97 7.01 -28.38 -11.87
N SER A 98 5.70 -28.25 -12.00
CA SER A 98 5.04 -28.29 -13.30
C SER A 98 5.18 -26.94 -14.03
N GLU A 99 4.93 -26.93 -15.34
CA GLU A 99 4.87 -25.67 -16.11
C GLU A 99 3.80 -24.71 -15.58
N LEU A 100 2.71 -25.24 -15.04
CA LEU A 100 1.65 -24.46 -14.44
C LEU A 100 2.08 -23.81 -13.12
N ASP A 101 2.82 -24.54 -12.26
CA ASP A 101 3.40 -24.00 -11.04
C ASP A 101 4.36 -22.84 -11.34
N LEU A 102 5.23 -23.03 -12.33
CA LEU A 102 6.18 -22.00 -12.77
C LEU A 102 5.47 -20.77 -13.36
N SER A 103 4.43 -20.97 -14.16
CA SER A 103 3.63 -19.88 -14.74
C SER A 103 2.92 -19.05 -13.68
N ALA A 104 2.28 -19.72 -12.70
CA ALA A 104 1.60 -19.05 -11.61
C ALA A 104 2.59 -18.28 -10.71
N ALA A 105 3.74 -18.91 -10.41
CA ALA A 105 4.80 -18.24 -9.64
C ALA A 105 5.37 -17.02 -10.38
N ALA A 106 5.60 -17.14 -11.69
CA ALA A 106 6.10 -16.03 -12.51
C ALA A 106 5.14 -14.83 -12.49
N GLU A 107 3.83 -15.07 -12.59
CA GLU A 107 2.82 -14.03 -12.49
C GLU A 107 2.82 -13.34 -11.12
N ALA A 108 2.85 -14.13 -10.03
CA ALA A 108 2.94 -13.57 -8.68
C ALA A 108 4.23 -12.75 -8.49
N MET A 109 5.35 -13.26 -8.98
CA MET A 109 6.65 -12.57 -8.90
C MET A 109 6.66 -11.26 -9.71
N ASN A 110 6.02 -11.23 -10.90
CA ASN A 110 5.82 -10.01 -11.67
C ASN A 110 5.08 -8.95 -10.86
N GLN A 111 3.98 -9.34 -10.23
CA GLN A 111 3.17 -8.41 -9.42
C GLN A 111 3.93 -7.91 -8.19
N MET A 112 4.66 -8.79 -7.51
CA MET A 112 5.50 -8.42 -6.36
C MET A 112 6.62 -7.45 -6.75
N MET A 113 7.31 -7.71 -7.87
CA MET A 113 8.42 -6.85 -8.32
C MET A 113 7.91 -5.49 -8.80
N ALA A 114 6.76 -5.43 -9.46
CA ALA A 114 6.10 -4.18 -9.81
C ALA A 114 5.71 -3.36 -8.57
N ALA A 115 5.17 -4.02 -7.54
CA ALA A 115 4.84 -3.36 -6.27
C ALA A 115 6.09 -2.83 -5.55
N ALA A 116 7.19 -3.61 -5.54
CA ALA A 116 8.47 -3.17 -4.98
C ALA A 116 9.05 -1.97 -5.74
N ALA A 117 8.96 -1.95 -7.08
CA ALA A 117 9.36 -0.81 -7.90
C ALA A 117 8.53 0.44 -7.59
N GLY A 118 7.20 0.29 -7.47
CA GLY A 118 6.30 1.38 -7.06
C GLY A 118 6.64 1.93 -5.67
N ALA A 119 6.93 1.07 -4.70
CA ALA A 119 7.38 1.49 -3.37
C ALA A 119 8.73 2.21 -3.41
N THR A 120 9.66 1.76 -4.26
CA THR A 120 10.95 2.42 -4.49
C THR A 120 10.75 3.79 -5.13
N SER A 121 9.88 3.90 -6.14
CA SER A 121 9.50 5.17 -6.78
C SER A 121 8.95 6.16 -5.77
N ALA A 122 8.09 5.72 -4.86
CA ALA A 122 7.53 6.57 -3.80
C ALA A 122 8.60 7.08 -2.83
N VAL A 123 9.62 6.27 -2.53
CA VAL A 123 10.75 6.66 -1.67
C VAL A 123 11.66 7.66 -2.36
N LEU A 124 11.91 7.48 -3.66
CA LEU A 124 12.82 8.36 -4.43
C LEU A 124 12.14 9.63 -4.93
N GLY A 125 10.80 9.67 -4.99
CA GLY A 125 10.05 10.75 -5.63
C GLY A 125 10.18 10.78 -7.17
N GLU A 126 10.70 9.71 -7.76
CA GLU A 126 10.94 9.54 -9.20
C GLU A 126 10.38 8.20 -9.69
N GLU A 127 10.02 8.14 -10.96
CA GLU A 127 9.57 6.88 -11.58
C GLU A 127 10.74 5.90 -11.71
N VAL A 128 10.52 4.67 -11.22
CA VAL A 128 11.49 3.57 -11.27
C VAL A 128 10.92 2.44 -12.10
N ASP A 129 11.58 2.16 -13.23
CA ASP A 129 11.28 1.01 -14.08
C ASP A 129 12.19 -0.18 -13.76
N ILE A 130 11.68 -1.37 -14.03
CA ILE A 130 12.40 -2.63 -13.82
C ILE A 130 12.47 -3.44 -15.10
N THR A 131 13.51 -4.31 -15.20
CA THR A 131 13.52 -5.36 -16.23
C THR A 131 12.39 -6.36 -16.00
N PRO A 132 11.95 -7.07 -17.04
CA PRO A 132 11.14 -8.26 -16.83
C PRO A 132 11.85 -9.23 -15.87
N PRO A 133 11.13 -9.85 -14.91
CA PRO A 133 11.75 -10.79 -13.99
C PRO A 133 12.38 -11.98 -14.71
N GLU A 134 13.63 -12.29 -14.33
CA GLU A 134 14.29 -13.51 -14.72
C GLU A 134 14.13 -14.55 -13.60
N THR A 135 13.78 -15.79 -13.98
CA THR A 135 13.59 -16.88 -13.02
C THR A 135 14.75 -17.84 -13.06
N ARG A 136 15.28 -18.19 -11.88
CA ARG A 136 16.39 -19.14 -11.71
C ARG A 136 16.01 -20.22 -10.69
N PHE A 137 16.44 -21.46 -10.95
CA PHE A 137 16.28 -22.56 -10.03
C PHE A 137 17.64 -22.90 -9.39
N PHE A 138 17.65 -23.08 -8.08
CA PHE A 138 18.81 -23.49 -7.30
C PHE A 138 18.58 -24.86 -6.67
N ALA A 139 19.35 -25.84 -7.10
CA ALA A 139 19.30 -27.19 -6.53
C ALA A 139 20.16 -27.30 -5.26
N THR A 140 21.24 -26.50 -5.17
CA THR A 140 22.21 -26.57 -4.08
C THR A 140 22.47 -25.19 -3.45
N PRO A 141 22.91 -25.14 -2.17
CA PRO A 141 23.23 -23.88 -1.49
C PRO A 141 24.38 -23.10 -2.18
N ASN A 142 25.34 -23.80 -2.78
CA ASN A 142 26.47 -23.16 -3.47
C ASN A 142 26.00 -22.44 -4.74
N GLU A 143 25.11 -23.06 -5.53
CA GLU A 143 24.52 -22.41 -6.70
C GLU A 143 23.81 -21.11 -6.30
N ALA A 144 23.05 -21.13 -5.22
CA ALA A 144 22.39 -19.95 -4.71
C ALA A 144 23.40 -18.89 -4.22
N ALA A 145 24.43 -19.31 -3.49
CA ALA A 145 25.43 -18.41 -2.93
C ALA A 145 26.25 -17.66 -3.99
N ASP A 146 26.52 -18.31 -5.13
CA ASP A 146 27.36 -17.80 -6.21
C ASP A 146 26.56 -17.11 -7.33
N ALA A 147 25.22 -17.08 -7.23
CA ALA A 147 24.33 -16.65 -8.30
C ALA A 147 24.38 -15.14 -8.59
N TYR A 148 24.74 -14.32 -7.60
CA TYR A 148 24.70 -12.87 -7.71
C TYR A 148 26.00 -12.22 -7.27
N GLU A 149 26.40 -11.19 -8.00
CA GLU A 149 27.55 -10.38 -7.62
C GLU A 149 27.30 -9.65 -6.30
N LEU A 150 28.35 -9.59 -5.47
CA LEU A 150 28.28 -8.91 -4.19
C LEU A 150 28.22 -7.40 -4.41
N THR A 151 27.12 -6.78 -4.00
CA THR A 151 26.98 -5.33 -3.97
C THR A 151 27.47 -4.75 -2.62
N PRO A 152 27.84 -3.46 -2.57
CA PRO A 152 28.30 -2.83 -1.32
C PRO A 152 27.30 -2.90 -0.18
N HIS A 153 26.01 -2.82 -0.51
CA HIS A 153 24.93 -2.86 0.46
C HIS A 153 23.89 -3.90 0.04
N VAL A 154 23.54 -4.76 0.98
CA VAL A 154 22.50 -5.77 0.79
C VAL A 154 21.56 -5.74 1.97
N THR A 155 20.27 -5.67 1.70
CA THR A 155 19.23 -5.84 2.72
C THR A 155 18.38 -7.06 2.44
N THR A 156 17.83 -7.65 3.49
CA THR A 156 16.91 -8.78 3.37
C THR A 156 15.69 -8.61 4.24
N VAL A 157 14.54 -9.06 3.71
CA VAL A 157 13.28 -9.19 4.45
C VAL A 157 12.76 -10.59 4.23
N GLY A 158 12.54 -11.33 5.32
CA GLY A 158 11.93 -12.65 5.25
C GLY A 158 10.42 -12.56 5.37
N PHE A 159 9.74 -13.55 4.79
CA PHE A 159 8.29 -13.74 4.89
C PHE A 159 8.00 -15.21 5.14
N THR A 160 6.87 -15.45 5.80
CA THR A 160 6.28 -16.80 5.86
C THR A 160 5.01 -16.80 5.02
N LEU A 161 5.02 -17.56 3.95
CA LEU A 161 3.92 -17.72 3.01
C LEU A 161 3.41 -19.17 3.03
N LEU A 162 2.16 -19.39 3.47
CA LEU A 162 1.56 -20.73 3.51
C LEU A 162 2.44 -21.77 4.24
N GLY A 163 3.10 -21.33 5.33
CA GLY A 163 4.02 -22.16 6.13
C GLY A 163 5.43 -22.33 5.54
N GLU A 164 5.72 -21.72 4.39
CA GLU A 164 7.04 -21.79 3.74
C GLU A 164 7.79 -20.48 3.85
N PRO A 165 9.13 -20.52 4.09
CA PRO A 165 9.95 -19.32 4.12
C PRO A 165 10.18 -18.80 2.70
N CYS A 166 10.05 -17.50 2.53
CA CYS A 166 10.50 -16.78 1.34
C CYS A 166 11.20 -15.49 1.74
N ARG A 167 11.96 -14.91 0.83
CA ARG A 167 12.85 -13.78 1.15
C ARG A 167 12.96 -12.80 -0.01
N LEU A 168 12.84 -11.52 0.30
CA LEU A 168 13.29 -10.44 -0.55
C LEU A 168 14.76 -10.12 -0.22
N VAL A 169 15.60 -10.03 -1.24
CA VAL A 169 16.97 -9.53 -1.17
C VAL A 169 17.06 -8.30 -2.06
N GLN A 170 17.58 -7.21 -1.52
CA GLN A 170 17.81 -5.98 -2.28
C GLN A 170 19.30 -5.75 -2.44
N LEU A 171 19.73 -5.62 -3.67
CA LEU A 171 21.11 -5.37 -4.07
C LEU A 171 21.26 -3.87 -4.35
N VAL A 172 21.92 -3.15 -3.44
CA VAL A 172 21.96 -1.69 -3.45
C VAL A 172 23.38 -1.16 -3.68
N PRO A 173 23.68 -0.60 -4.85
CA PRO A 173 24.94 0.08 -5.11
C PRO A 173 25.09 1.40 -4.36
N ASN A 174 26.34 1.86 -4.19
CA ASN A 174 26.63 3.13 -3.52
C ASN A 174 25.92 4.34 -4.15
N ALA A 175 25.83 4.38 -5.47
CA ALA A 175 25.14 5.47 -6.18
C ALA A 175 23.67 5.57 -5.79
N PHE A 176 23.01 4.42 -5.60
CA PHE A 176 21.62 4.39 -5.16
C PHE A 176 21.45 4.87 -3.71
N VAL A 177 22.39 4.50 -2.82
CA VAL A 177 22.38 4.99 -1.43
C VAL A 177 22.47 6.51 -1.37
N VAL A 178 23.31 7.12 -2.20
CA VAL A 178 23.45 8.58 -2.26
C VAL A 178 22.12 9.23 -2.66
N ARG A 179 21.49 8.73 -3.73
CA ARG A 179 20.19 9.24 -4.20
C ARG A 179 19.07 9.07 -3.16
N MET A 180 19.00 7.91 -2.51
CA MET A 180 18.04 7.70 -1.42
C MET A 180 18.20 8.72 -0.31
N LYS A 181 19.43 8.99 0.11
CA LYS A 181 19.71 9.97 1.18
C LYS A 181 19.26 11.36 0.77
N GLU A 182 19.55 11.78 -0.45
CA GLU A 182 19.10 13.06 -1.01
C GLU A 182 17.58 13.14 -1.02
N ALA A 183 16.88 12.13 -1.53
CA ALA A 183 15.43 12.06 -1.56
C ALA A 183 14.79 12.12 -0.16
N PHE A 184 15.35 11.40 0.79
CA PHE A 184 14.84 11.44 2.17
C PHE A 184 15.13 12.78 2.86
N ASP A 185 16.29 13.39 2.63
CA ASP A 185 16.62 14.70 3.18
C ASP A 185 15.70 15.81 2.59
N GLU A 186 15.32 15.68 1.31
CA GLU A 186 14.32 16.54 0.67
C GLU A 186 12.93 16.35 1.25
N LEU A 187 12.48 15.10 1.46
CA LEU A 187 11.19 14.79 2.08
C LEU A 187 11.12 15.31 3.53
N ASP A 188 12.18 15.13 4.30
CA ASP A 188 12.27 15.63 5.67
C ASP A 188 12.27 17.17 5.69
N ALA A 189 12.93 17.82 4.71
CA ALA A 189 12.93 19.28 4.57
C ALA A 189 11.53 19.81 4.17
N GLN A 190 10.84 19.13 3.26
CA GLN A 190 9.47 19.46 2.87
C GLN A 190 8.50 19.28 4.05
N ALA A 191 8.57 18.16 4.77
CA ALA A 191 7.74 17.94 5.95
C ALA A 191 7.99 18.99 7.05
N ALA A 192 9.24 19.41 7.24
CA ALA A 192 9.60 20.49 8.17
C ALA A 192 9.11 21.87 7.70
N ALA A 193 9.08 22.12 6.39
CA ALA A 193 8.51 23.35 5.81
C ALA A 193 6.99 23.37 5.94
N ASP A 194 6.31 22.24 5.67
CA ASP A 194 4.87 22.11 5.82
C ASP A 194 4.43 22.25 7.29
N ASN A 195 5.20 21.71 8.23
CA ASN A 195 4.93 21.88 9.66
C ASN A 195 5.14 23.35 10.12
N ARG A 196 6.16 24.03 9.59
CA ARG A 196 6.35 25.47 9.84
C ARG A 196 5.22 26.28 9.26
N ASN A 197 4.82 26.03 8.02
CA ASN A 197 3.68 26.69 7.39
C ASN A 197 2.38 26.44 8.16
N ARG A 198 2.16 25.20 8.65
CA ARG A 198 1.00 24.89 9.51
C ARG A 198 1.05 25.64 10.84
N ALA A 199 2.21 25.76 11.47
CA ALA A 199 2.37 26.51 12.70
C ALA A 199 2.14 28.02 12.48
N GLU A 200 2.71 28.61 11.42
CA GLU A 200 2.50 30.00 11.03
C GLU A 200 1.05 30.29 10.62
N ILE A 201 0.39 29.35 9.93
CA ILE A 201 -1.02 29.42 9.58
C ILE A 201 -1.87 29.28 10.85
N GLY A 202 -1.50 28.40 11.78
CA GLY A 202 -2.19 28.24 13.07
C GLY A 202 -2.17 29.52 13.93
N GLU A 203 -1.08 30.28 13.87
CA GLU A 203 -0.92 31.53 14.59
C GLU A 203 -1.65 32.72 13.90
N ARG A 204 -1.88 32.65 12.58
CA ARG A 204 -2.56 33.68 11.75
C ARG A 204 -4.02 33.41 11.51
N ILE A 205 -4.52 32.21 11.73
CA ILE A 205 -5.94 31.88 11.55
C ILE A 205 -6.70 32.32 12.80
N SER A 206 -7.23 33.54 12.76
CA SER A 206 -8.36 33.91 13.61
C SER A 206 -9.54 32.99 13.26
N SER A 207 -10.40 32.68 14.24
CA SER A 207 -11.60 31.84 14.03
C SER A 207 -12.47 32.27 12.83
N ASP A 208 -12.40 33.54 12.44
CA ASP A 208 -13.12 34.10 11.28
C ASP A 208 -12.52 33.67 9.92
N SER A 209 -11.20 33.47 9.83
CA SER A 209 -10.55 33.01 8.59
C SER A 209 -10.86 31.57 8.27
N VAL A 210 -11.04 30.71 9.30
CA VAL A 210 -11.44 29.28 9.13
C VAL A 210 -12.87 29.20 8.60
N ARG A 211 -13.74 30.10 9.02
CA ARG A 211 -15.15 30.15 8.58
C ARG A 211 -15.32 30.54 7.11
N ALA A 212 -14.31 31.16 6.52
CA ALA A 212 -14.32 31.59 5.12
C ALA A 212 -13.75 30.50 4.15
N VAL A 213 -13.23 29.39 4.66
CA VAL A 213 -12.69 28.33 3.80
C VAL A 213 -13.82 27.62 3.08
N PRO A 214 -13.85 27.60 1.73
CA PRO A 214 -14.89 26.91 1.00
C PRO A 214 -14.74 25.38 1.18
N VAL A 215 -15.84 24.74 1.50
CA VAL A 215 -15.93 23.29 1.61
C VAL A 215 -16.86 22.74 0.54
N ARG A 216 -16.58 21.53 0.04
CA ARG A 216 -17.49 20.87 -0.89
C ARG A 216 -18.56 20.13 -0.10
N VAL A 217 -19.81 20.49 -0.37
CA VAL A 217 -20.99 19.83 0.23
C VAL A 217 -21.77 19.15 -0.88
N TRP A 218 -22.21 17.91 -0.66
CA TRP A 218 -23.14 17.21 -1.55
C TRP A 218 -24.12 16.37 -0.76
N ALA A 219 -25.27 16.11 -1.37
CA ALA A 219 -26.30 15.22 -0.85
C ALA A 219 -26.31 13.91 -1.66
N GLU A 220 -26.35 12.80 -0.95
CA GLU A 220 -26.49 11.46 -1.56
C GLU A 220 -27.96 11.04 -1.51
N LEU A 221 -28.59 10.88 -2.67
CA LEU A 221 -29.99 10.52 -2.79
C LEU A 221 -30.27 9.05 -2.46
N GLY A 222 -29.26 8.18 -2.59
CA GLY A 222 -29.33 6.75 -2.35
C GLY A 222 -28.24 6.01 -3.11
N ARG A 223 -28.16 4.71 -2.84
CA ARG A 223 -27.14 3.81 -3.43
C ARG A 223 -27.81 2.64 -4.11
N THR A 224 -27.10 2.04 -5.04
CA THR A 224 -27.49 0.74 -5.59
C THR A 224 -26.23 -0.09 -5.85
N GLN A 225 -26.40 -1.41 -5.84
CA GLN A 225 -25.34 -2.34 -6.19
C GLN A 225 -25.79 -3.19 -7.37
N MET A 226 -24.92 -3.32 -8.35
CA MET A 226 -25.21 -4.15 -9.51
C MET A 226 -23.92 -4.80 -10.04
N PRO A 227 -24.01 -5.95 -10.73
CA PRO A 227 -22.86 -6.55 -11.41
C PRO A 227 -22.24 -5.59 -12.41
N VAL A 228 -20.91 -5.64 -12.56
CA VAL A 228 -20.16 -4.77 -13.49
C VAL A 228 -20.70 -4.86 -14.92
N GLY A 229 -21.04 -6.07 -15.39
CA GLY A 229 -21.62 -6.28 -16.71
C GLY A 229 -22.94 -5.53 -16.94
N ARG A 230 -23.74 -5.34 -15.89
CA ARG A 230 -24.98 -4.55 -15.96
C ARG A 230 -24.67 -3.05 -15.95
N ALA A 231 -23.70 -2.63 -15.14
CA ALA A 231 -23.32 -1.22 -15.05
C ALA A 231 -22.73 -0.68 -16.37
N VAL A 232 -21.87 -1.46 -17.02
CA VAL A 232 -21.29 -1.11 -18.32
C VAL A 232 -22.33 -1.13 -19.45
N GLY A 233 -23.40 -1.91 -19.30
CA GLY A 233 -24.51 -2.01 -20.27
C GLY A 233 -25.61 -0.98 -20.10
N LEU A 234 -25.50 -0.01 -19.17
CA LEU A 234 -26.50 1.05 -18.99
C LEU A 234 -26.50 1.98 -20.21
N ALA A 235 -27.65 2.09 -20.85
CA ALA A 235 -27.88 2.97 -21.98
C ALA A 235 -28.60 4.25 -21.54
N THR A 236 -28.56 5.27 -22.39
CA THR A 236 -29.35 6.50 -22.20
C THR A 236 -30.83 6.15 -22.07
N GLY A 237 -31.50 6.60 -21.00
CA GLY A 237 -32.87 6.29 -20.67
C GLY A 237 -33.07 5.08 -19.76
N ALA A 238 -32.00 4.38 -19.36
CA ALA A 238 -32.07 3.33 -18.36
C ALA A 238 -32.48 3.90 -16.99
N VAL A 239 -33.35 3.17 -16.28
CA VAL A 239 -33.76 3.51 -14.92
C VAL A 239 -32.93 2.69 -13.94
N VAL A 240 -32.33 3.38 -12.97
CA VAL A 240 -31.57 2.78 -11.86
C VAL A 240 -32.33 3.06 -10.57
N GLU A 241 -32.80 2.01 -9.93
CA GLU A 241 -33.47 2.11 -8.62
C GLU A 241 -32.42 2.30 -7.52
N LEU A 242 -32.71 3.20 -6.58
CA LEU A 242 -31.89 3.48 -5.43
C LEU A 242 -32.51 2.82 -4.18
N ASP A 243 -31.72 2.66 -3.13
CA ASP A 243 -32.08 2.03 -1.87
C ASP A 243 -32.91 2.93 -0.92
N LYS A 244 -33.17 4.19 -1.31
CA LYS A 244 -34.00 5.16 -0.56
C LYS A 244 -35.25 5.54 -1.30
N ALA A 245 -36.35 5.77 -0.56
CA ALA A 245 -37.58 6.31 -1.10
C ALA A 245 -37.47 7.84 -1.31
N PRO A 246 -38.31 8.46 -2.16
CA PRO A 246 -38.22 9.90 -2.45
C PRO A 246 -38.42 10.79 -1.20
N ASP A 247 -39.11 10.31 -0.18
CA ASP A 247 -39.39 11.03 1.08
C ASP A 247 -38.39 10.70 2.20
N ASP A 248 -37.44 9.79 1.97
CA ASP A 248 -36.43 9.44 2.94
C ASP A 248 -35.39 10.57 3.10
N PRO A 249 -34.81 10.73 4.30
CA PRO A 249 -33.71 11.68 4.49
C PRO A 249 -32.50 11.36 3.60
N VAL A 250 -31.92 12.39 2.98
CA VAL A 250 -30.67 12.28 2.21
C VAL A 250 -29.48 12.45 3.12
N ASP A 251 -28.38 11.73 2.81
CA ASP A 251 -27.13 11.85 3.53
C ASP A 251 -26.32 13.04 3.01
N LEU A 252 -25.85 13.88 3.93
CA LEU A 252 -25.04 15.06 3.62
C LEU A 252 -23.58 14.78 3.91
N PHE A 253 -22.74 15.05 2.94
CA PHE A 253 -21.29 14.91 3.06
C PHE A 253 -20.59 16.25 2.93
N VAL A 254 -19.58 16.48 3.77
CA VAL A 254 -18.66 17.62 3.70
C VAL A 254 -17.26 17.09 3.46
N ASN A 255 -16.63 17.46 2.36
CA ASN A 255 -15.31 16.99 1.95
C ASN A 255 -15.13 15.46 2.04
N GLY A 256 -16.16 14.67 1.68
CA GLY A 256 -16.13 13.22 1.68
C GLY A 256 -16.47 12.55 3.01
N ARG A 257 -16.75 13.30 4.06
CA ARG A 257 -17.15 12.75 5.36
C ARG A 257 -18.63 12.99 5.60
N LEU A 258 -19.32 11.98 6.10
CA LEU A 258 -20.73 12.09 6.49
C LEU A 258 -20.84 13.17 7.59
N PHE A 259 -21.63 14.19 7.31
CA PHE A 259 -21.85 15.35 8.18
C PHE A 259 -23.17 15.27 8.92
N GLY A 260 -24.22 14.78 8.24
CA GLY A 260 -25.55 14.71 8.81
C GLY A 260 -26.58 14.22 7.80
N THR A 261 -27.85 14.38 8.11
CA THR A 261 -28.97 14.06 7.23
C THR A 261 -29.87 15.26 7.02
N GLY A 262 -30.59 15.25 5.91
CA GLY A 262 -31.50 16.32 5.58
C GLY A 262 -32.60 15.88 4.63
N ARG A 263 -33.55 16.74 4.38
CA ARG A 263 -34.66 16.52 3.45
C ARG A 263 -34.48 17.34 2.19
N LEU A 264 -34.59 16.67 1.05
CA LEU A 264 -34.54 17.32 -0.25
C LEU A 264 -35.82 18.17 -0.45
N LEU A 265 -35.64 19.38 -0.91
CA LEU A 265 -36.74 20.34 -1.17
C LEU A 265 -36.53 21.00 -2.54
N LEU A 266 -37.60 21.47 -3.12
CA LEU A 266 -37.56 22.37 -4.28
C LEU A 266 -37.92 23.78 -3.78
N VAL A 267 -37.01 24.73 -3.97
CA VAL A 267 -37.19 26.14 -3.60
C VAL A 267 -36.88 26.96 -4.84
N ASP A 268 -37.86 27.74 -5.29
CA ASP A 268 -37.76 28.60 -6.48
C ASP A 268 -37.18 27.85 -7.75
N ASP A 269 -37.68 26.61 -7.95
CA ASP A 269 -37.26 25.70 -9.00
C ASP A 269 -35.80 25.18 -8.89
N GLU A 270 -35.13 25.41 -7.77
CA GLU A 270 -33.81 24.88 -7.47
C GLU A 270 -33.84 23.83 -6.35
N TRP A 271 -32.97 22.85 -6.48
CA TRP A 271 -32.81 21.81 -5.43
C TRP A 271 -32.13 22.37 -4.20
N ALA A 272 -32.77 22.23 -3.06
CA ALA A 272 -32.23 22.60 -1.75
C ALA A 272 -32.34 21.42 -0.76
N VAL A 273 -31.52 21.43 0.29
CA VAL A 273 -31.59 20.45 1.38
C VAL A 273 -31.81 21.17 2.70
N ARG A 274 -32.89 20.80 3.39
CA ARG A 274 -33.14 21.21 4.79
C ARG A 274 -32.40 20.23 5.70
N ILE A 275 -31.41 20.70 6.47
CA ILE A 275 -30.68 19.88 7.45
C ILE A 275 -31.64 19.49 8.56
N GLU A 276 -31.78 18.19 8.84
CA GLU A 276 -32.61 17.63 9.92
C GLU A 276 -31.76 17.15 11.10
N SER A 277 -30.54 16.62 10.83
CA SER A 277 -29.61 16.25 11.89
C SER A 277 -28.15 16.51 11.48
N VAL A 278 -27.31 16.77 12.47
CA VAL A 278 -25.85 16.88 12.32
C VAL A 278 -25.21 15.90 13.27
N LEU A 279 -24.20 15.15 12.79
CA LEU A 279 -23.50 14.17 13.61
C LEU A 279 -22.66 14.86 14.70
N PRO A 280 -22.67 14.37 15.96
CA PRO A 280 -21.82 14.90 17.01
C PRO A 280 -20.33 14.85 16.63
N GLY A 281 -19.64 15.99 16.74
CA GLY A 281 -18.23 16.13 16.35
C GLY A 281 -18.00 16.75 14.96
N ALA A 282 -19.04 16.99 14.16
CA ALA A 282 -18.92 17.61 12.85
C ALA A 282 -18.97 19.17 12.89
N GLY A 283 -19.23 19.79 14.04
CA GLY A 283 -19.36 21.24 14.10
C GLY A 283 -19.69 21.88 15.45
N ALA A 284 -19.61 21.19 16.57
CA ALA A 284 -19.95 21.76 17.86
C ALA A 284 -18.72 22.18 18.68
N HIS A 285 -18.35 23.45 18.61
CA HIS A 285 -17.90 24.12 19.82
C HIS A 285 -19.14 24.46 20.63
N ASP A 286 -19.40 23.68 21.69
CA ASP A 286 -20.39 23.97 22.70
C ASP A 286 -19.87 25.16 23.53
N SER A 287 -20.42 26.34 23.27
CA SER A 287 -20.27 27.52 24.13
C SER A 287 -21.24 27.37 25.30
N SER A 288 -20.93 26.50 26.25
CA SER A 288 -21.51 26.56 27.56
C SER A 288 -20.79 27.59 28.40
N ASP A 289 -21.25 28.83 28.26
CA ASP A 289 -20.98 29.91 29.19
C ASP A 289 -21.72 29.56 30.51
N GLY A 290 -21.03 28.93 31.41
CA GLY A 290 -21.49 28.60 32.76
C GLY A 290 -21.05 29.68 33.73
N THR A 291 -21.85 30.73 33.89
CA THR A 291 -21.75 31.67 35.00
C THR A 291 -21.95 30.97 36.35
N PRO A 292 -21.04 30.99 37.29
CA PRO A 292 -21.34 30.56 38.66
C PRO A 292 -22.02 31.70 39.41
N GLU A 293 -23.37 31.58 39.61
CA GLU A 293 -24.03 32.41 40.62
C GLU A 293 -23.50 32.10 42.02
N GLY A 294 -22.99 33.12 42.67
CA GLY A 294 -22.64 33.13 44.07
C GLY A 294 -23.91 32.99 44.95
N GLY A 295 -23.85 32.12 45.91
CA GLY A 295 -24.83 31.96 46.99
C GLY A 295 -24.15 31.99 48.33
N THR A 296 -24.23 33.11 48.98
CA THR A 296 -23.98 33.36 50.41
C THR A 296 -24.96 32.60 51.28
N SER A 297 -24.49 31.83 52.23
CA SER A 297 -24.89 31.85 53.65
C SER A 297 -24.07 30.83 54.41
#